data_8a6c37d8b8af543600d5f8b83a968403
#
_entry.id   8a6c37d8b8af543600d5f8b83a968403
#
_cell.length_a   1.000
_cell.length_b   1.000
_cell.length_c   1.000
_cell.angle_alpha   90.00
_cell.angle_beta   90.00
_cell.angle_gamma   90.00
#
_symmetry.space_group_name_H-M   'P 1'
#
loop_
_entity.id
_entity.type
_entity.pdbx_description
1 polymer ?
#
loop_
_entity_poly.entity_id
_entity_poly.type
_entity_poly.pdbx_seq_one_letter_code
_entity_poly.pdbx_strand_id
1 'polypeptide(L)'
;MKILFPIIVLVVLFFGSWQLIKMRPNPEAREVKRKIPFVEIIHAEKKPLRSSISAYGTIQPRTQTILIAEVPGIIEEVAPFTNEGSKTTSFRPGGFFQKGDLLLKIEDIDLVTMEAEARANLRKVELQLIQERELAKQAKLEWGDRDWSLASDLVKRIPQIEKAEAEALAAKARLNQAIRDLNRSWVKAPFRGRILKTMA
;
A
#
# COMPACT_ATOMS: atom_id res chain seq x y z
N MET A 1 93.64 61.06 -80.09
CA MET A 1 93.05 59.68 -80.14
C MET A 1 92.94 58.97 -78.81
N LYS A 2 93.35 59.56 -77.65
CA LYS A 2 93.36 58.87 -76.34
C LYS A 2 92.07 59.03 -75.50
N ILE A 3 91.16 59.92 -75.85
CA ILE A 3 89.96 60.21 -75.06
C ILE A 3 88.67 59.61 -75.69
N LEU A 4 88.73 59.24 -76.95
CA LEU A 4 87.59 58.67 -77.68
C LEU A 4 87.28 57.24 -77.26
N PHE A 5 88.32 56.44 -76.88
CA PHE A 5 88.17 55.06 -76.52
C PHE A 5 87.37 54.83 -75.24
N PRO A 6 87.65 55.58 -74.12
CA PRO A 6 86.82 55.39 -72.91
C PRO A 6 85.40 55.82 -73.08
N ILE A 7 85.09 56.80 -73.92
CA ILE A 7 83.70 57.25 -74.20
C ILE A 7 82.94 56.19 -74.95
N ILE A 8 83.54 55.51 -75.91
CA ILE A 8 82.89 54.38 -76.64
C ILE A 8 82.58 53.23 -75.70
N VAL A 9 83.53 52.88 -74.80
CA VAL A 9 83.29 51.81 -73.81
C VAL A 9 82.15 52.14 -72.88
N LEU A 10 82.03 53.41 -72.43
CA LEU A 10 80.95 53.84 -71.60
C LEU A 10 79.57 53.76 -72.29
N VAL A 11 79.51 54.15 -73.55
CA VAL A 11 78.30 54.07 -74.37
C VAL A 11 77.86 52.60 -74.59
N VAL A 12 78.80 51.73 -74.85
CA VAL A 12 78.52 50.28 -75.02
C VAL A 12 78.04 49.65 -73.72
N LEU A 13 78.62 50.00 -72.58
CA LEU A 13 78.23 49.53 -71.31
C LEU A 13 76.81 50.05 -70.93
N PHE A 14 76.56 51.35 -71.25
CA PHE A 14 75.27 51.95 -71.01
C PHE A 14 74.18 51.26 -71.86
N PHE A 15 74.42 51.02 -73.11
CA PHE A 15 73.50 50.38 -74.03
C PHE A 15 73.30 48.92 -73.69
N GLY A 16 74.33 48.21 -73.27
CA GLY A 16 74.30 46.86 -72.80
C GLY A 16 73.42 46.70 -71.51
N SER A 17 73.64 47.66 -70.59
CA SER A 17 72.84 47.69 -69.33
C SER A 17 71.35 47.95 -69.59
N TRP A 18 71.07 48.89 -70.55
CA TRP A 18 69.68 49.16 -70.90
C TRP A 18 69.00 47.97 -71.56
N GLN A 19 69.69 47.22 -72.38
CA GLN A 19 69.17 45.99 -73.01
C GLN A 19 68.87 44.90 -72.00
N LEU A 20 69.75 44.76 -70.98
CA LEU A 20 69.52 43.81 -69.88
C LEU A 20 68.29 44.14 -69.00
N ILE A 21 68.04 45.48 -68.82
CA ILE A 21 66.86 45.88 -68.08
C ILE A 21 65.57 45.58 -68.86
N LYS A 22 65.55 45.71 -70.17
CA LYS A 22 64.44 45.38 -71.05
C LYS A 22 64.16 43.85 -71.13
N MET A 23 65.15 43.01 -70.89
CA MET A 23 65.02 41.56 -70.89
C MET A 23 64.60 41.01 -69.55
N ARG A 24 64.25 41.85 -68.55
CA ARG A 24 63.70 41.31 -67.32
C ARG A 24 62.36 40.64 -67.61
N PRO A 25 62.22 39.32 -67.36
CA PRO A 25 60.93 38.67 -67.51
C PRO A 25 59.96 39.29 -66.50
N ASN A 26 58.83 39.73 -66.97
CA ASN A 26 57.76 40.15 -66.11
C ASN A 26 57.39 38.95 -65.21
N PRO A 27 57.43 39.10 -63.85
CA PRO A 27 56.99 38.04 -63.01
C PRO A 27 55.46 37.85 -63.29
N GLU A 28 55.12 36.77 -63.93
CA GLU A 28 53.71 36.38 -64.03
C GLU A 28 53.16 36.25 -62.61
N ALA A 29 52.18 37.08 -62.30
CA ALA A 29 51.47 36.98 -61.05
C ALA A 29 50.79 35.57 -61.00
N ARG A 30 51.50 34.70 -60.30
CA ARG A 30 50.97 33.35 -60.05
C ARG A 30 49.67 33.50 -59.24
N GLU A 31 48.51 33.45 -59.89
CA GLU A 31 47.23 33.35 -59.20
C GLU A 31 47.28 32.14 -58.25
N VAL A 32 47.47 32.44 -56.97
CA VAL A 32 47.30 31.42 -55.93
C VAL A 32 45.87 31.03 -55.94
N LYS A 33 45.51 30.01 -56.74
CA LYS A 33 44.20 29.36 -56.60
C LYS A 33 44.08 28.92 -55.16
N ARG A 34 43.33 29.67 -54.33
CA ARG A 34 42.94 29.25 -53.00
C ARG A 34 42.23 27.93 -53.15
N LYS A 35 42.85 26.83 -52.72
CA LYS A 35 42.17 25.55 -52.59
C LYS A 35 41.05 25.74 -51.56
N ILE A 36 39.81 25.84 -52.01
CA ILE A 36 38.64 25.83 -51.15
C ILE A 36 38.62 24.45 -50.51
N PRO A 37 38.74 24.33 -49.19
CA PRO A 37 38.66 23.02 -48.56
C PRO A 37 37.24 22.45 -48.80
N PHE A 38 37.20 21.26 -49.34
CA PHE A 38 35.94 20.52 -49.39
C PHE A 38 35.59 20.12 -47.95
N VAL A 39 34.49 20.65 -47.45
CA VAL A 39 33.92 20.25 -46.15
C VAL A 39 32.72 19.39 -46.43
N GLU A 40 32.70 18.23 -45.82
CA GLU A 40 31.53 17.37 -45.81
C GLU A 40 30.50 17.97 -44.85
N ILE A 41 29.33 18.32 -45.36
CA ILE A 41 28.26 18.87 -44.56
C ILE A 41 27.24 17.75 -44.33
N ILE A 42 26.93 17.49 -43.05
CA ILE A 42 25.87 16.59 -42.67
C ILE A 42 24.66 17.46 -42.35
N HIS A 43 23.54 17.19 -43.04
CA HIS A 43 22.27 17.83 -42.72
C HIS A 43 21.77 17.28 -41.39
N ALA A 44 21.54 18.17 -40.41
CA ALA A 44 20.98 17.82 -39.14
C ALA A 44 19.48 17.50 -39.35
N GLU A 45 19.14 16.25 -39.23
CA GLU A 45 17.73 15.81 -39.19
C GLU A 45 17.22 15.76 -37.75
N LYS A 46 16.04 16.36 -37.51
CA LYS A 46 15.35 16.25 -36.24
C LYS A 46 14.80 14.83 -36.09
N LYS A 47 15.49 13.96 -35.34
CA LYS A 47 15.01 12.62 -35.02
C LYS A 47 14.55 12.57 -33.57
N PRO A 48 13.36 11.96 -33.28
CA PRO A 48 12.96 11.74 -31.91
C PRO A 48 13.92 10.76 -31.24
N LEU A 49 14.65 11.24 -30.24
CA LEU A 49 15.53 10.43 -29.43
C LEU A 49 14.72 9.85 -28.26
N ARG A 50 14.56 8.55 -28.20
CA ARG A 50 14.04 7.86 -27.02
C ARG A 50 15.21 7.57 -26.08
N SER A 51 15.28 8.33 -25.01
CA SER A 51 16.20 8.03 -23.91
C SER A 51 15.54 7.01 -22.99
N SER A 52 16.17 5.88 -22.74
CA SER A 52 15.77 4.89 -21.75
C SER A 52 16.69 5.02 -20.54
N ILE A 53 16.07 5.16 -19.36
CA ILE A 53 16.78 5.17 -18.09
C ILE A 53 16.48 3.85 -17.40
N SER A 54 17.52 3.06 -17.15
CA SER A 54 17.40 1.85 -16.34
C SER A 54 17.50 2.22 -14.87
N ALA A 55 16.47 1.86 -14.10
CA ALA A 55 16.45 2.06 -12.65
C ALA A 55 16.23 0.72 -11.95
N TYR A 56 16.88 0.55 -10.82
CA TYR A 56 16.69 -0.60 -9.95
C TYR A 56 15.91 -0.15 -8.71
N GLY A 57 15.02 -1.00 -8.23
CA GLY A 57 14.23 -0.71 -7.03
C GLY A 57 13.75 -2.00 -6.38
N THR A 58 13.52 -1.94 -5.09
CA THR A 58 12.92 -3.04 -4.33
C THR A 58 11.43 -2.78 -4.18
N ILE A 59 10.60 -3.74 -4.61
CA ILE A 59 9.16 -3.67 -4.41
C ILE A 59 8.86 -4.06 -2.98
N GLN A 60 8.21 -3.15 -2.24
CA GLN A 60 7.74 -3.40 -0.89
C GLN A 60 6.20 -3.34 -0.85
N PRO A 61 5.56 -4.18 -0.03
CA PRO A 61 4.11 -4.09 0.15
C PRO A 61 3.74 -2.76 0.83
N ARG A 62 2.64 -2.16 0.39
CA ARG A 62 2.10 -0.94 1.01
C ARG A 62 1.70 -1.17 2.48
N THR A 63 1.19 -2.36 2.77
CA THR A 63 0.72 -2.75 4.10
C THR A 63 1.17 -4.18 4.36
N GLN A 64 1.82 -4.39 5.48
CA GLN A 64 2.19 -5.71 6.00
C GLN A 64 1.72 -5.79 7.44
N THR A 65 1.05 -6.87 7.81
CA THR A 65 0.58 -7.11 9.16
C THR A 65 0.75 -8.58 9.53
N ILE A 66 0.83 -8.82 10.82
CA ILE A 66 0.82 -10.17 11.39
C ILE A 66 -0.60 -10.41 11.88
N LEU A 67 -1.26 -11.45 11.36
CA LEU A 67 -2.55 -11.90 11.84
C LEU A 67 -2.30 -12.94 12.94
N ILE A 68 -2.79 -12.64 14.12
CA ILE A 68 -2.67 -13.50 15.30
C ILE A 68 -4.05 -14.04 15.62
N ALA A 69 -4.14 -15.33 15.96
CA ALA A 69 -5.36 -15.93 16.50
C ALA A 69 -5.66 -15.28 17.87
N GLU A 70 -6.90 -14.83 18.06
CA GLU A 70 -7.33 -14.14 19.28
C GLU A 70 -7.82 -15.10 20.37
N VAL A 71 -8.07 -16.37 20.00
CA VAL A 71 -8.43 -17.45 20.92
C VAL A 71 -7.39 -18.57 20.85
N PRO A 72 -7.04 -19.16 21.98
CA PRO A 72 -6.18 -20.33 22.01
C PRO A 72 -6.95 -21.56 21.59
N GLY A 73 -6.27 -22.52 20.96
CA GLY A 73 -6.85 -23.79 20.57
C GLY A 73 -6.02 -24.51 19.51
N ILE A 74 -6.46 -25.71 19.14
CA ILE A 74 -5.83 -26.52 18.09
C ILE A 74 -6.41 -26.07 16.75
N ILE A 75 -5.57 -25.97 15.72
CA ILE A 75 -6.02 -25.71 14.36
C ILE A 75 -6.73 -26.95 13.84
N GLU A 76 -8.03 -26.85 13.62
CA GLU A 76 -8.87 -27.95 13.13
C GLU A 76 -8.77 -28.05 11.60
N GLU A 77 -8.87 -26.91 10.91
CA GLU A 77 -8.90 -26.86 9.46
C GLU A 77 -8.20 -25.61 8.93
N VAL A 78 -7.60 -25.74 7.75
CA VAL A 78 -6.86 -24.68 7.07
C VAL A 78 -7.36 -24.57 5.63
N ALA A 79 -7.51 -23.36 5.11
CA ALA A 79 -7.92 -23.13 3.73
C ALA A 79 -7.04 -23.89 2.69
N PRO A 80 -7.63 -24.44 1.61
CA PRO A 80 -9.00 -24.24 1.12
C PRO A 80 -10.04 -25.09 1.84
N PHE A 81 -11.18 -24.49 2.19
CA PHE A 81 -12.30 -25.20 2.77
C PHE A 81 -13.14 -25.87 1.68
N THR A 82 -13.44 -27.15 1.86
CA THR A 82 -14.10 -27.98 0.83
C THR A 82 -15.59 -27.65 0.65
N ASN A 83 -16.23 -27.10 1.68
CA ASN A 83 -17.69 -27.01 1.78
C ASN A 83 -18.26 -25.59 1.65
N GLU A 84 -17.43 -24.57 1.59
CA GLU A 84 -17.90 -23.19 1.48
C GLU A 84 -17.21 -22.54 0.31
N GLY A 85 -17.92 -21.96 -0.62
CA GLY A 85 -17.42 -21.31 -1.83
C GLY A 85 -16.29 -20.27 -1.61
N SER A 86 -15.36 -20.61 -0.75
CA SER A 86 -14.16 -19.84 -0.43
C SER A 86 -13.28 -19.74 -1.66
N LYS A 87 -13.02 -18.53 -2.09
CA LYS A 87 -12.11 -18.23 -3.20
C LYS A 87 -10.65 -18.27 -2.78
N THR A 88 -10.37 -18.60 -1.54
CA THR A 88 -9.00 -18.72 -1.03
C THR A 88 -8.35 -19.96 -1.59
N THR A 89 -7.38 -19.78 -2.45
CA THR A 89 -6.74 -20.85 -3.19
C THR A 89 -5.77 -21.68 -2.34
N SER A 90 -5.22 -21.13 -1.25
CA SER A 90 -4.28 -21.87 -0.39
C SER A 90 -3.82 -21.00 0.80
N PHE A 91 -3.81 -21.58 2.01
CA PHE A 91 -3.14 -21.00 3.19
C PHE A 91 -1.65 -21.35 3.20
N ARG A 92 -0.94 -20.99 2.13
CA ARG A 92 0.51 -21.21 1.98
C ARG A 92 1.21 -19.91 1.61
N PRO A 93 2.50 -19.78 1.91
CA PRO A 93 3.27 -18.63 1.44
C PRO A 93 3.07 -18.42 -0.06
N GLY A 94 2.70 -17.19 -0.43
CA GLY A 94 2.36 -16.86 -1.81
C GLY A 94 0.88 -16.99 -2.17
N GLY A 95 0.03 -17.60 -1.34
CA GLY A 95 -1.40 -17.71 -1.56
C GLY A 95 -2.11 -16.35 -1.53
N PHE A 96 -3.14 -16.19 -2.37
CA PHE A 96 -3.96 -14.99 -2.42
C PHE A 96 -5.25 -15.19 -1.63
N PHE A 97 -5.73 -14.12 -0.99
CA PHE A 97 -6.96 -14.11 -0.24
C PHE A 97 -7.72 -12.79 -0.47
N GLN A 98 -9.04 -12.83 -0.31
CA GLN A 98 -9.91 -11.66 -0.33
C GLN A 98 -10.27 -11.26 1.10
N LYS A 99 -10.77 -10.02 1.28
CA LYS A 99 -11.30 -9.59 2.57
C LYS A 99 -12.50 -10.47 2.97
N GLY A 100 -12.44 -10.99 4.19
CA GLY A 100 -13.48 -11.85 4.76
C GLY A 100 -13.30 -13.34 4.45
N ASP A 101 -12.35 -13.73 3.61
CA ASP A 101 -12.03 -15.13 3.37
C ASP A 101 -11.62 -15.81 4.67
N LEU A 102 -12.13 -17.01 4.91
CA LEU A 102 -11.71 -17.86 6.01
C LEU A 102 -10.32 -18.44 5.71
N LEU A 103 -9.39 -18.23 6.62
CA LEU A 103 -8.01 -18.69 6.48
C LEU A 103 -7.74 -19.97 7.25
N LEU A 104 -8.23 -20.04 8.48
CA LEU A 104 -8.14 -21.22 9.33
C LEU A 104 -9.28 -21.25 10.33
N LYS A 105 -9.63 -22.44 10.80
CA LYS A 105 -10.58 -22.70 11.86
C LYS A 105 -9.84 -23.29 13.05
N ILE A 106 -10.06 -22.73 14.22
CA ILE A 106 -9.58 -23.26 15.51
C ILE A 106 -10.71 -24.13 16.08
N GLU A 107 -10.38 -25.22 16.74
CA GLU A 107 -11.33 -26.07 17.45
C GLU A 107 -12.23 -25.23 18.36
N ASP A 108 -13.53 -25.36 18.19
CA ASP A 108 -14.52 -24.45 18.80
C ASP A 108 -15.47 -25.14 19.80
N ILE A 109 -15.27 -26.43 20.08
CA ILE A 109 -16.15 -27.24 20.96
C ILE A 109 -16.31 -26.59 22.33
N ASP A 110 -15.22 -26.17 22.96
CA ASP A 110 -15.25 -25.49 24.26
C ASP A 110 -15.94 -24.14 24.20
N LEU A 111 -15.70 -23.39 23.11
CA LEU A 111 -16.32 -22.07 22.90
C LEU A 111 -17.82 -22.16 22.65
N VAL A 112 -18.27 -23.19 21.93
CA VAL A 112 -19.69 -23.49 21.75
C VAL A 112 -20.33 -23.82 23.09
N THR A 113 -19.66 -24.62 23.93
CA THR A 113 -20.14 -24.95 25.26
C THR A 113 -20.25 -23.71 26.15
N MET A 114 -19.22 -22.85 26.18
CA MET A 114 -19.26 -21.58 26.92
C MET A 114 -20.37 -20.64 26.46
N GLU A 115 -20.62 -20.58 25.14
CA GLU A 115 -21.75 -19.79 24.60
C GLU A 115 -23.09 -20.35 25.08
N ALA A 116 -23.28 -21.66 25.03
CA ALA A 116 -24.49 -22.33 25.48
C ALA A 116 -24.75 -22.12 26.99
N GLU A 117 -23.72 -22.23 27.82
CA GLU A 117 -23.78 -21.95 29.26
C GLU A 117 -24.14 -20.51 29.57
N ALA A 118 -23.49 -19.54 28.88
CA ALA A 118 -23.79 -18.12 29.05
C ALA A 118 -25.22 -17.79 28.62
N ARG A 119 -25.72 -18.42 27.56
CA ARG A 119 -27.09 -18.30 27.09
C ARG A 119 -28.09 -18.86 28.09
N ALA A 120 -27.82 -20.03 28.66
CA ALA A 120 -28.66 -20.63 29.69
C ALA A 120 -28.70 -19.76 30.97
N ASN A 121 -27.56 -19.21 31.38
CA ASN A 121 -27.47 -18.30 32.52
C ASN A 121 -28.28 -17.00 32.26
N LEU A 122 -28.18 -16.41 31.08
CA LEU A 122 -29.02 -15.24 30.74
C LEU A 122 -30.49 -15.55 30.86
N ARG A 123 -30.97 -16.69 30.35
CA ARG A 123 -32.38 -17.11 30.47
C ARG A 123 -32.83 -17.25 31.92
N LYS A 124 -31.95 -17.79 32.79
CA LYS A 124 -32.20 -17.92 34.22
C LYS A 124 -32.42 -16.56 34.90
N VAL A 125 -31.54 -15.61 34.67
CA VAL A 125 -31.61 -14.27 35.27
C VAL A 125 -32.75 -13.43 34.68
N GLU A 126 -33.05 -13.56 33.38
CA GLU A 126 -34.24 -12.95 32.75
C GLU A 126 -35.52 -13.45 33.40
N LEU A 127 -35.65 -14.76 33.67
CA LEU A 127 -36.78 -15.31 34.38
C LEU A 127 -36.90 -14.71 35.80
N GLN A 128 -35.77 -14.58 36.51
CA GLN A 128 -35.75 -13.95 37.84
C GLN A 128 -36.23 -12.49 37.81
N LEU A 129 -35.78 -11.71 36.81
CA LEU A 129 -36.26 -10.35 36.62
C LEU A 129 -37.77 -10.28 36.36
N ILE A 130 -38.30 -11.19 35.55
CA ILE A 130 -39.73 -11.30 35.29
C ILE A 130 -40.47 -11.61 36.60
N GLN A 131 -39.98 -12.55 37.40
CA GLN A 131 -40.57 -12.91 38.70
C GLN A 131 -40.61 -11.71 39.66
N GLU A 132 -39.50 -10.93 39.76
CA GLU A 132 -39.49 -9.75 40.63
C GLU A 132 -40.50 -8.68 40.17
N ARG A 133 -40.63 -8.47 38.88
CA ARG A 133 -41.61 -7.55 38.30
C ARG A 133 -43.07 -7.99 38.55
N GLU A 134 -43.36 -9.28 38.44
CA GLU A 134 -44.68 -9.81 38.76
C GLU A 134 -44.99 -9.72 40.26
N LEU A 135 -44.04 -10.00 41.16
CA LEU A 135 -44.15 -9.81 42.57
C LEU A 135 -44.39 -8.33 42.95
N ALA A 136 -43.77 -7.39 42.23
CA ALA A 136 -44.03 -5.96 42.42
C ALA A 136 -45.47 -5.59 42.01
N LYS A 137 -46.01 -6.19 40.93
CA LYS A 137 -47.41 -6.00 40.53
C LYS A 137 -48.36 -6.59 41.57
N GLN A 138 -48.07 -7.77 42.08
CA GLN A 138 -48.84 -8.39 43.13
C GLN A 138 -48.87 -7.53 44.41
N ALA A 139 -47.69 -7.03 44.86
CA ALA A 139 -47.57 -6.13 46.00
C ALA A 139 -48.41 -4.85 45.82
N LYS A 140 -48.52 -4.33 44.59
CA LYS A 140 -49.39 -3.18 44.27
C LYS A 140 -50.85 -3.52 44.38
N LEU A 141 -51.29 -4.71 43.97
CA LEU A 141 -52.70 -5.18 44.12
C LEU A 141 -53.08 -5.40 45.61
N GLU A 142 -52.13 -5.98 46.37
CA GLU A 142 -52.32 -6.22 47.80
C GLU A 142 -52.36 -4.92 48.62
N TRP A 143 -51.65 -3.84 48.12
CA TRP A 143 -51.71 -2.53 48.75
C TRP A 143 -53.12 -1.93 48.73
N GLY A 144 -53.98 -2.30 47.76
CA GLY A 144 -55.37 -1.88 47.63
C GLY A 144 -55.52 -0.40 47.31
N ASP A 145 -56.61 0.22 47.88
CA ASP A 145 -56.99 1.61 47.61
C ASP A 145 -56.07 2.67 48.28
N ARG A 146 -55.10 2.25 49.04
CA ARG A 146 -54.10 3.18 49.66
C ARG A 146 -53.23 3.83 48.63
N ASP A 147 -52.85 5.08 48.94
CA ASP A 147 -51.99 5.78 48.05
C ASP A 147 -50.64 5.04 47.88
N TRP A 148 -50.38 4.51 46.67
CA TRP A 148 -49.17 3.76 46.33
C TRP A 148 -47.88 4.61 46.43
N SER A 149 -47.99 5.95 46.35
CA SER A 149 -46.85 6.83 46.52
C SER A 149 -46.22 6.72 47.90
N LEU A 150 -47.03 6.44 48.91
CA LEU A 150 -46.61 6.29 50.31
C LEU A 150 -45.98 4.93 50.64
N ALA A 151 -46.07 3.97 49.70
CA ALA A 151 -45.41 2.69 49.88
C ALA A 151 -43.87 2.86 49.85
N SER A 152 -43.16 2.15 50.72
CA SER A 152 -41.70 2.15 50.73
C SER A 152 -41.16 1.47 49.46
N ASP A 153 -39.91 1.81 49.08
CA ASP A 153 -39.24 1.21 47.92
C ASP A 153 -39.07 -0.31 48.04
N LEU A 154 -38.96 -0.83 49.27
CA LEU A 154 -38.94 -2.28 49.53
C LEU A 154 -40.25 -2.93 49.25
N VAL A 155 -41.40 -2.30 49.61
CA VAL A 155 -42.74 -2.78 49.28
C VAL A 155 -42.96 -2.73 47.75
N LYS A 156 -42.48 -1.68 47.11
CA LYS A 156 -42.50 -1.53 45.63
C LYS A 156 -41.53 -2.46 44.93
N ARG A 157 -40.69 -3.19 45.67
CA ARG A 157 -39.65 -4.10 45.17
C ARG A 157 -38.61 -3.41 44.23
N ILE A 158 -38.46 -2.09 44.36
CA ILE A 158 -37.54 -1.32 43.49
C ILE A 158 -36.10 -1.87 43.57
N PRO A 159 -35.49 -2.02 44.79
CA PRO A 159 -34.10 -2.52 44.85
C PRO A 159 -33.91 -3.93 44.32
N GLN A 160 -34.96 -4.80 44.45
CA GLN A 160 -34.94 -6.17 43.96
C GLN A 160 -34.99 -6.19 42.41
N ILE A 161 -35.81 -5.33 41.82
CA ILE A 161 -35.93 -5.19 40.36
C ILE A 161 -34.59 -4.61 39.82
N GLU A 162 -34.05 -3.55 40.41
CA GLU A 162 -32.77 -2.96 39.99
C GLU A 162 -31.63 -3.97 40.06
N LYS A 163 -31.56 -4.76 41.11
CA LYS A 163 -30.59 -5.85 41.25
C LYS A 163 -30.77 -6.88 40.14
N ALA A 164 -32.00 -7.36 39.88
CA ALA A 164 -32.26 -8.34 38.85
C ALA A 164 -31.98 -7.79 37.42
N GLU A 165 -32.24 -6.51 37.19
CA GLU A 165 -31.88 -5.82 35.94
C GLU A 165 -30.36 -5.75 35.73
N ALA A 166 -29.60 -5.41 36.77
CA ALA A 166 -28.15 -5.40 36.75
C ALA A 166 -27.58 -6.81 36.48
N GLU A 167 -28.14 -7.84 37.12
CA GLU A 167 -27.76 -9.23 36.90
C GLU A 167 -28.04 -9.68 35.44
N ALA A 168 -29.21 -9.32 34.91
CA ALA A 168 -29.58 -9.63 33.51
C ALA A 168 -28.64 -8.91 32.51
N LEU A 169 -28.28 -7.65 32.77
CA LEU A 169 -27.35 -6.90 31.95
C LEU A 169 -25.96 -7.55 31.99
N ALA A 170 -25.49 -7.95 33.15
CA ALA A 170 -24.19 -8.62 33.31
C ALA A 170 -24.16 -9.99 32.58
N ALA A 171 -25.23 -10.80 32.70
CA ALA A 171 -25.35 -12.06 32.00
C ALA A 171 -25.40 -11.88 30.48
N LYS A 172 -26.10 -10.85 29.98
CA LYS A 172 -26.11 -10.49 28.56
C LYS A 172 -24.73 -10.09 28.05
N ALA A 173 -23.95 -9.34 28.84
CA ALA A 173 -22.59 -8.98 28.51
C ALA A 173 -21.67 -10.22 28.40
N ARG A 174 -21.82 -11.19 29.31
CA ARG A 174 -21.09 -12.47 29.25
C ARG A 174 -21.46 -13.30 28.04
N LEU A 175 -22.73 -13.39 27.69
CA LEU A 175 -23.14 -14.07 26.44
C LEU A 175 -22.53 -13.39 25.20
N ASN A 176 -22.57 -12.07 25.13
CA ASN A 176 -21.99 -11.35 24.03
C ASN A 176 -20.45 -11.57 23.92
N GLN A 177 -19.78 -11.75 25.05
CA GLN A 177 -18.35 -12.10 25.05
C GLN A 177 -18.16 -13.51 24.50
N ALA A 178 -18.90 -14.52 24.99
CA ALA A 178 -18.80 -15.90 24.52
C ALA A 178 -19.07 -16.01 23.00
N ILE A 179 -20.08 -15.28 22.50
CA ILE A 179 -20.35 -15.21 21.05
C ILE A 179 -19.16 -14.60 20.27
N ARG A 180 -18.52 -13.55 20.80
CA ARG A 180 -17.35 -12.98 20.14
C ARG A 180 -16.18 -13.96 20.12
N ASP A 181 -15.94 -14.65 21.22
CA ASP A 181 -14.84 -15.60 21.32
C ASP A 181 -15.08 -16.82 20.41
N LEU A 182 -16.31 -17.28 20.30
CA LEU A 182 -16.70 -18.29 19.30
C LEU A 182 -16.48 -17.81 17.86
N ASN A 183 -16.84 -16.56 17.55
CA ASN A 183 -16.60 -16.01 16.22
C ASN A 183 -15.09 -15.84 15.90
N ARG A 184 -14.27 -15.68 16.92
CA ARG A 184 -12.79 -15.56 16.78
C ARG A 184 -12.09 -16.88 16.50
N SER A 185 -12.77 -18.01 16.73
CA SER A 185 -12.24 -19.31 16.29
C SER A 185 -12.16 -19.43 14.77
N TRP A 186 -12.92 -18.62 14.06
CA TRP A 186 -12.92 -18.50 12.60
C TRP A 186 -12.05 -17.33 12.17
N VAL A 187 -10.78 -17.60 11.90
CA VAL A 187 -9.81 -16.56 11.55
C VAL A 187 -10.01 -16.13 10.10
N LYS A 188 -10.51 -14.91 9.93
CA LYS A 188 -10.83 -14.32 8.62
C LYS A 188 -9.83 -13.24 8.22
N ALA A 189 -9.61 -13.12 6.90
CA ALA A 189 -8.75 -12.10 6.33
C ALA A 189 -9.33 -10.68 6.52
N PRO A 190 -8.62 -9.73 7.15
CA PRO A 190 -9.12 -8.37 7.40
C PRO A 190 -9.12 -7.48 6.14
N PHE A 191 -8.32 -7.81 5.15
CA PHE A 191 -8.21 -7.13 3.86
C PHE A 191 -7.80 -8.13 2.78
N ARG A 192 -7.81 -7.72 1.52
CA ARG A 192 -7.30 -8.56 0.43
C ARG A 192 -5.78 -8.49 0.37
N GLY A 193 -5.13 -9.61 0.12
CA GLY A 193 -3.66 -9.63 0.09
C GLY A 193 -3.08 -10.96 -0.35
N ARG A 194 -1.81 -11.14 0.03
CA ARG A 194 -1.03 -12.35 -0.21
C ARG A 194 -0.34 -12.77 1.07
N ILE A 195 -0.30 -14.06 1.33
CA ILE A 195 0.39 -14.63 2.49
C ILE A 195 1.91 -14.56 2.26
N LEU A 196 2.62 -13.92 3.18
CA LEU A 196 4.07 -13.84 3.15
C LEU A 196 4.68 -15.11 3.75
N LYS A 197 4.23 -15.46 4.96
CA LYS A 197 4.65 -16.69 5.69
C LYS A 197 3.57 -17.10 6.66
N THR A 198 3.52 -18.37 6.98
CA THR A 198 2.72 -18.96 8.06
C THR A 198 3.64 -19.31 9.21
N MET A 199 3.18 -19.12 10.44
CA MET A 199 3.88 -19.45 11.68
C MET A 199 2.87 -20.20 12.57
N ALA A 200 2.68 -21.45 12.25
CA ALA A 200 1.87 -22.36 13.05
C ALA A 200 2.62 -23.69 13.18
#